data_6ba92c9a71a2dfbccf57c2ecfe2cec5a
#
_entry.id   6ba92c9a71a2dfbccf57c2ecfe2cec5a
#
_cell.length_a   1.000
_cell.length_b   1.000
_cell.length_c   1.000
_cell.angle_alpha   90.00
_cell.angle_beta   90.00
_cell.angle_gamma   90.00
#
_symmetry.space_group_name_H-M   'P 1'
#
loop_
_entity.id
_entity.type
_entity.pdbx_description
1 polymer ?
#
loop_
_entity_poly.entity_id
_entity_poly.type
_entity_poly.pdbx_seq_one_letter_code
_entity_poly.pdbx_strand_id
1 'polypeptide(L)'
;MDETNYILPAEWYPQSAIQLTWPHEGTDWNPYLEEITDTFVQLASVIAQRERLVIATQDPDAVKQRLMFALSKNAMRRVSFCQCAIDDTWARDHGALTLLPLTENYLKSTERGSQAISLKFQFNGWGGKFPADNDNLIALHLYEEGHLAHRLEQHTDFVLEGGAIESDGRGTIMTTTQCQMRRNQPRSRQQIEEELKKRLRAKRIIWIDHGHLSGDDTDGHIDTIVRMAPHNTLLYTYCDDPADEHYADFQALEQQMKTLQRADGKPYRLYRLPLPDAIYESDGHRLPATYANFLIVNRGVILPTYNQPAKDNEAARVLSAAFPHYDILPIDARTIIRQHGSIHCLTMQFPKGTAK
;
A
#
# COMPACT_ATOMS: atom_id res chain seq x y z
N MET A 1 -21.86 6.94 -18.94
CA MET A 1 -20.54 7.60 -19.04
C MET A 1 -19.60 6.55 -19.60
N ASP A 2 -18.77 6.92 -20.55
CA ASP A 2 -17.86 6.00 -21.21
C ASP A 2 -16.83 5.51 -20.17
N GLU A 3 -16.82 4.21 -19.88
CA GLU A 3 -15.95 3.58 -18.86
C GLU A 3 -14.45 3.70 -19.21
N THR A 4 -14.14 4.05 -20.45
CA THR A 4 -12.76 4.23 -20.93
C THR A 4 -12.09 5.52 -20.44
N ASN A 5 -12.85 6.42 -19.82
CA ASN A 5 -12.36 7.76 -19.41
C ASN A 5 -11.88 7.83 -17.95
N TYR A 6 -11.46 6.71 -17.37
CA TYR A 6 -10.93 6.65 -16.00
C TYR A 6 -9.55 6.02 -15.97
N ILE A 7 -8.81 6.30 -14.89
CA ILE A 7 -7.48 5.76 -14.64
C ILE A 7 -7.28 5.51 -13.15
N LEU A 8 -6.58 4.44 -12.79
CA LEU A 8 -6.03 4.27 -11.46
C LEU A 8 -4.78 5.17 -11.35
N PRO A 9 -4.79 6.22 -10.52
CA PRO A 9 -3.65 7.11 -10.38
C PRO A 9 -2.45 6.39 -9.76
N ALA A 10 -1.26 6.94 -9.99
CA ALA A 10 -0.08 6.53 -9.26
C ALA A 10 -0.16 6.98 -7.79
N GLU A 11 0.52 6.27 -6.88
CA GLU A 11 0.50 6.61 -5.45
C GLU A 11 1.07 8.02 -5.18
N TRP A 12 2.05 8.48 -5.97
CA TRP A 12 2.60 9.85 -5.86
C TRP A 12 1.70 10.95 -6.46
N TYR A 13 0.50 10.60 -6.94
CA TYR A 13 -0.50 11.61 -7.28
C TYR A 13 -0.90 12.38 -6.01
N PRO A 14 -1.16 13.71 -6.08
CA PRO A 14 -1.59 14.45 -4.89
C PRO A 14 -2.74 13.78 -4.17
N GLN A 15 -2.67 13.68 -2.86
CA GLN A 15 -3.60 12.94 -2.03
C GLN A 15 -4.50 13.89 -1.21
N SER A 16 -5.71 13.43 -0.89
CA SER A 16 -6.62 14.07 0.08
C SER A 16 -6.40 13.54 1.47
N ALA A 17 -6.25 12.22 1.58
CA ALA A 17 -6.19 11.54 2.86
C ALA A 17 -5.48 10.19 2.74
N ILE A 18 -5.05 9.69 3.89
CA ILE A 18 -4.65 8.30 4.13
C ILE A 18 -5.66 7.66 5.09
N GLN A 19 -6.02 6.41 4.85
CA GLN A 19 -6.74 5.55 5.80
C GLN A 19 -5.75 4.78 6.65
N LEU A 20 -6.05 4.67 7.93
CA LEU A 20 -5.54 3.65 8.87
C LEU A 20 -6.71 2.85 9.41
N THR A 21 -6.46 1.59 9.76
CA THR A 21 -7.38 0.75 10.53
C THR A 21 -6.71 0.43 11.85
N TRP A 22 -7.32 0.85 12.97
CA TRP A 22 -6.63 0.95 14.26
C TRP A 22 -6.56 -0.39 15.00
N PRO A 23 -5.39 -0.80 15.54
CA PRO A 23 -5.26 -2.04 16.29
C PRO A 23 -6.06 -2.03 17.60
N HIS A 24 -6.55 -3.21 18.01
CA HIS A 24 -7.25 -3.41 19.28
C HIS A 24 -7.00 -4.83 19.83
N GLU A 25 -7.49 -5.09 21.04
CA GLU A 25 -7.26 -6.35 21.75
C GLU A 25 -7.81 -7.60 21.06
N GLY A 26 -8.74 -7.45 20.13
CA GLY A 26 -9.30 -8.55 19.34
C GLY A 26 -8.51 -8.86 18.05
N THR A 27 -7.43 -8.13 17.76
CA THR A 27 -6.54 -8.38 16.62
C THR A 27 -5.33 -9.22 17.04
N ASP A 28 -4.60 -9.73 16.07
CA ASP A 28 -3.35 -10.49 16.32
C ASP A 28 -2.24 -9.65 16.96
N TRP A 29 -2.46 -8.33 17.08
CA TRP A 29 -1.58 -7.39 17.79
C TRP A 29 -1.66 -7.48 19.32
N ASN A 30 -2.65 -8.19 19.88
CA ASN A 30 -2.90 -8.21 21.33
C ASN A 30 -1.65 -8.47 22.20
N PRO A 31 -0.73 -9.40 21.84
CA PRO A 31 0.46 -9.66 22.68
C PRO A 31 1.43 -8.46 22.80
N TYR A 32 1.38 -7.49 21.90
CA TYR A 32 2.24 -6.29 21.86
C TYR A 32 1.46 -5.04 21.45
N LEU A 33 0.20 -4.96 21.92
CA LEU A 33 -0.77 -3.92 21.55
C LEU A 33 -0.26 -2.50 21.83
N GLU A 34 0.40 -2.26 22.96
CA GLU A 34 0.96 -0.94 23.27
C GLU A 34 2.08 -0.54 22.32
N GLU A 35 2.98 -1.45 21.98
CA GLU A 35 4.11 -1.19 21.07
C GLU A 35 3.61 -0.84 19.68
N ILE A 36 2.64 -1.59 19.14
CA ILE A 36 2.07 -1.30 17.84
C ILE A 36 1.23 -0.02 17.87
N THR A 37 0.49 0.23 18.95
CA THR A 37 -0.28 1.48 19.12
C THR A 37 0.65 2.70 19.11
N ASP A 38 1.80 2.64 19.75
CA ASP A 38 2.81 3.71 19.70
C ASP A 38 3.34 3.93 18.27
N THR A 39 3.54 2.87 17.51
CA THR A 39 3.92 2.95 16.09
C THR A 39 2.80 3.60 15.25
N PHE A 40 1.54 3.24 15.49
CA PHE A 40 0.38 3.88 14.84
C PHE A 40 0.24 5.37 15.20
N VAL A 41 0.54 5.75 16.43
CA VAL A 41 0.56 7.16 16.86
C VAL A 41 1.65 7.94 16.11
N GLN A 42 2.85 7.37 15.96
CA GLN A 42 3.92 7.99 15.17
C GLN A 42 3.51 8.14 13.71
N LEU A 43 2.96 7.08 13.09
CA LEU A 43 2.49 7.09 11.71
C LEU A 43 1.37 8.13 11.52
N ALA A 44 0.38 8.15 12.40
CA ALA A 44 -0.69 9.14 12.40
C ALA A 44 -0.17 10.59 12.54
N SER A 45 0.84 10.81 13.37
CA SER A 45 1.47 12.13 13.55
C SER A 45 2.15 12.61 12.27
N VAL A 46 2.92 11.75 11.61
CA VAL A 46 3.62 12.08 10.37
C VAL A 46 2.62 12.35 9.23
N ILE A 47 1.59 11.52 9.08
CA ILE A 47 0.57 11.68 8.04
C ILE A 47 -0.24 12.96 8.28
N ALA A 48 -0.76 13.19 9.50
CA ALA A 48 -1.63 14.33 9.81
C ALA A 48 -0.92 15.69 9.72
N GLN A 49 0.41 15.73 9.69
CA GLN A 49 1.16 16.95 9.39
C GLN A 49 1.11 17.33 7.90
N ARG A 50 0.83 16.37 7.01
CA ARG A 50 0.93 16.53 5.55
C ARG A 50 -0.43 16.51 4.84
N GLU A 51 -1.34 15.66 5.30
CA GLU A 51 -2.66 15.48 4.71
C GLU A 51 -3.69 15.03 5.74
N ARG A 52 -4.89 14.75 5.31
CA ARG A 52 -5.93 14.24 6.21
C ARG A 52 -5.65 12.77 6.53
N LEU A 53 -6.16 12.35 7.68
CA LEU A 53 -6.12 10.99 8.15
C LEU A 53 -7.53 10.53 8.47
N VAL A 54 -7.96 9.42 7.91
CA VAL A 54 -9.21 8.75 8.22
C VAL A 54 -8.88 7.47 8.98
N ILE A 55 -9.42 7.30 10.17
CA ILE A 55 -9.15 6.14 11.02
C ILE A 55 -10.43 5.32 11.16
N ALA A 56 -10.41 4.08 10.64
CA ALA A 56 -11.41 3.08 10.94
C ALA A 56 -11.08 2.44 12.29
N THR A 57 -12.06 2.39 13.20
CA THR A 57 -11.86 1.86 14.56
C THR A 57 -13.18 1.50 15.22
N GLN A 58 -13.14 0.58 16.17
CA GLN A 58 -14.29 0.21 17.02
C GLN A 58 -14.57 1.29 18.08
N ASP A 59 -13.51 1.97 18.58
CA ASP A 59 -13.61 2.99 19.64
C ASP A 59 -12.94 4.31 19.23
N PRO A 60 -13.66 5.20 18.51
CA PRO A 60 -13.17 6.50 18.11
C PRO A 60 -12.73 7.40 19.28
N ASP A 61 -13.39 7.31 20.42
CA ASP A 61 -13.09 8.17 21.55
C ASP A 61 -11.77 7.80 22.22
N ALA A 62 -11.50 6.52 22.42
CA ALA A 62 -10.22 6.04 22.96
C ALA A 62 -9.06 6.42 22.02
N VAL A 63 -9.20 6.17 20.72
CA VAL A 63 -8.17 6.53 19.72
C VAL A 63 -7.93 8.04 19.68
N LYS A 64 -9.00 8.83 19.71
CA LYS A 64 -8.91 10.29 19.74
C LYS A 64 -8.16 10.78 20.98
N GLN A 65 -8.46 10.24 22.17
CA GLN A 65 -7.74 10.58 23.39
C GLN A 65 -6.26 10.27 23.27
N ARG A 66 -5.89 9.08 22.77
CA ARG A 66 -4.47 8.70 22.56
C ARG A 66 -3.76 9.68 21.64
N LEU A 67 -4.38 10.06 20.51
CA LEU A 67 -3.80 10.97 19.54
C LEU A 67 -3.71 12.42 20.04
N MET A 68 -4.61 12.87 20.91
CA MET A 68 -4.57 14.23 21.47
C MET A 68 -3.32 14.52 22.30
N PHE A 69 -2.66 13.48 22.86
CA PHE A 69 -1.40 13.64 23.58
C PHE A 69 -0.19 13.75 22.66
N ALA A 70 -0.28 13.22 21.44
CA ALA A 70 0.85 13.13 20.52
C ALA A 70 0.78 14.17 19.38
N LEU A 71 -0.44 14.50 18.91
CA LEU A 71 -0.63 15.37 17.77
C LEU A 71 -0.87 16.83 18.19
N SER A 72 -0.34 17.77 17.40
CA SER A 72 -0.69 19.19 17.54
C SER A 72 -2.18 19.42 17.28
N LYS A 73 -2.74 20.50 17.83
CA LYS A 73 -4.14 20.90 17.55
C LYS A 73 -4.45 21.02 16.05
N ASN A 74 -3.50 21.47 15.25
CA ASN A 74 -3.67 21.59 13.80
C ASN A 74 -3.66 20.23 13.10
N ALA A 75 -2.83 19.30 13.52
CA ALA A 75 -2.81 17.93 13.01
C ALA A 75 -4.12 17.20 13.38
N MET A 76 -4.59 17.33 14.63
CA MET A 76 -5.87 16.72 15.07
C MET A 76 -7.09 17.20 14.26
N ARG A 77 -7.10 18.42 13.75
CA ARG A 77 -8.18 18.90 12.86
C ARG A 77 -8.23 18.20 11.52
N ARG A 78 -7.20 17.46 11.16
CA ARG A 78 -7.12 16.68 9.91
C ARG A 78 -7.46 15.21 10.12
N VAL A 79 -7.69 14.78 11.36
CA VAL A 79 -8.07 13.41 11.70
C VAL A 79 -9.58 13.30 11.75
N SER A 80 -10.12 12.32 11.07
CA SER A 80 -11.51 11.91 11.14
C SER A 80 -11.59 10.42 11.47
N PHE A 81 -12.73 9.99 12.01
CA PHE A 81 -12.94 8.63 12.46
C PHE A 81 -14.15 8.04 11.77
N CYS A 82 -14.08 6.78 11.40
CA CYS A 82 -15.19 5.93 10.98
C CYS A 82 -15.35 4.84 12.04
N GLN A 83 -16.51 4.78 12.66
CA GLN A 83 -16.78 3.77 13.70
C GLN A 83 -17.31 2.51 13.04
N CYS A 84 -16.51 1.44 13.05
CA CYS A 84 -16.91 0.16 12.50
C CYS A 84 -16.20 -1.01 13.19
N ALA A 85 -16.77 -2.20 13.06
CA ALA A 85 -16.08 -3.43 13.42
C ALA A 85 -14.94 -3.67 12.43
N ILE A 86 -13.85 -4.20 12.93
CA ILE A 86 -12.65 -4.53 12.16
C ILE A 86 -12.11 -5.89 12.62
N ASP A 87 -11.49 -6.63 11.69
CA ASP A 87 -10.84 -7.90 12.00
C ASP A 87 -9.33 -7.69 12.20
N ASP A 88 -8.69 -6.85 11.33
CA ASP A 88 -7.27 -6.51 11.44
C ASP A 88 -6.96 -5.13 10.81
N THR A 89 -5.68 -4.74 10.81
CA THR A 89 -5.22 -3.36 10.56
C THR A 89 -4.78 -3.08 9.12
N TRP A 90 -4.87 -4.03 8.23
CA TRP A 90 -4.24 -4.00 6.90
C TRP A 90 -5.04 -3.20 5.86
N ALA A 91 -5.13 -1.89 6.10
CA ALA A 91 -5.92 -0.97 5.28
C ALA A 91 -5.54 -0.99 3.79
N ARG A 92 -4.30 -1.33 3.44
CA ARG A 92 -3.85 -1.49 2.05
C ARG A 92 -4.67 -2.53 1.30
N ASP A 93 -5.05 -3.61 1.96
CA ASP A 93 -5.58 -4.79 1.31
C ASP A 93 -7.11 -4.83 1.28
N HIS A 94 -7.76 -4.27 2.29
CA HIS A 94 -9.21 -4.15 2.33
C HIS A 94 -9.73 -2.76 1.90
N GLY A 95 -8.85 -1.75 1.80
CA GLY A 95 -9.22 -0.38 1.46
C GLY A 95 -9.69 -0.22 0.01
N ALA A 96 -10.51 0.80 -0.23
CA ALA A 96 -11.01 1.10 -1.57
C ALA A 96 -9.92 1.69 -2.46
N LEU A 97 -9.73 1.12 -3.66
CA LEU A 97 -8.96 1.75 -4.72
C LEU A 97 -9.78 2.89 -5.35
N THR A 98 -9.13 3.93 -5.87
CA THR A 98 -9.85 5.07 -6.42
C THR A 98 -9.45 5.37 -7.85
N LEU A 99 -10.43 5.35 -8.75
CA LEU A 99 -10.28 5.79 -10.13
C LEU A 99 -10.56 7.29 -10.28
N LEU A 100 -9.75 7.95 -11.08
CA LEU A 100 -9.91 9.35 -11.44
C LEU A 100 -10.32 9.50 -12.90
N PRO A 101 -11.23 10.46 -13.25
CA PRO A 101 -11.58 10.72 -14.64
C PRO A 101 -10.41 11.34 -15.43
N LEU A 102 -10.23 10.89 -16.67
CA LEU A 102 -9.21 11.37 -17.62
C LEU A 102 -9.63 12.66 -18.36
N THR A 103 -10.16 13.65 -17.69
CA THR A 103 -10.53 14.91 -18.35
C THR A 103 -9.42 15.95 -18.19
N GLU A 104 -9.10 16.71 -19.26
CA GLU A 104 -8.12 17.80 -19.17
C GLU A 104 -8.47 18.83 -18.08
N ASN A 105 -9.74 18.99 -17.79
CA ASN A 105 -10.24 19.89 -16.75
C ASN A 105 -10.18 19.27 -15.35
N TYR A 106 -10.07 17.94 -15.20
CA TYR A 106 -10.04 17.29 -13.89
C TYR A 106 -8.86 17.78 -13.05
N LEU A 107 -7.69 17.94 -13.65
CA LEU A 107 -6.49 18.45 -12.97
C LEU A 107 -6.60 19.93 -12.57
N LYS A 108 -7.54 20.69 -13.16
CA LYS A 108 -7.73 22.13 -12.95
C LYS A 108 -8.98 22.48 -12.15
N SER A 109 -9.95 21.57 -12.01
CA SER A 109 -11.25 21.82 -11.37
C SER A 109 -11.17 21.79 -9.85
N THR A 110 -11.88 22.70 -9.20
CA THR A 110 -12.12 22.70 -7.75
C THR A 110 -13.15 21.63 -7.33
N GLU A 111 -13.95 21.14 -8.29
CA GLU A 111 -14.95 20.06 -8.10
C GLU A 111 -14.39 18.67 -8.35
N ARG A 112 -13.10 18.50 -8.17
CA ARG A 112 -12.30 17.30 -8.55
C ARG A 112 -12.81 16.00 -7.97
N GLY A 113 -13.49 16.08 -6.89
CA GLY A 113 -14.00 14.91 -6.19
C GLY A 113 -15.32 14.34 -6.75
N SER A 114 -16.19 15.11 -7.40
CA SER A 114 -17.57 14.69 -7.69
C SER A 114 -17.73 13.60 -8.77
N GLN A 115 -16.66 13.18 -9.42
CA GLN A 115 -16.69 12.19 -10.51
C GLN A 115 -15.75 11.01 -10.31
N ALA A 116 -14.98 10.95 -9.23
CA ALA A 116 -14.13 9.80 -8.94
C ALA A 116 -14.95 8.56 -8.61
N ILE A 117 -14.36 7.40 -8.74
CA ILE A 117 -14.99 6.12 -8.45
C ILE A 117 -14.14 5.38 -7.43
N SER A 118 -14.71 5.06 -6.28
CA SER A 118 -14.11 4.13 -5.32
C SER A 118 -14.44 2.70 -5.72
N LEU A 119 -13.44 1.85 -5.82
CA LEU A 119 -13.59 0.43 -6.16
C LEU A 119 -13.42 -0.39 -4.88
N LYS A 120 -14.46 -1.11 -4.49
CA LYS A 120 -14.42 -2.10 -3.41
C LYS A 120 -14.27 -3.49 -4.02
N PHE A 121 -13.13 -4.11 -3.82
CA PHE A 121 -12.90 -5.51 -4.20
C PHE A 121 -13.24 -6.46 -3.06
N GLN A 122 -13.32 -7.75 -3.37
CA GLN A 122 -13.37 -8.78 -2.35
C GLN A 122 -11.99 -8.93 -1.72
N PHE A 123 -11.92 -8.76 -0.41
CA PHE A 123 -10.80 -9.18 0.41
C PHE A 123 -11.17 -10.49 1.10
N ASN A 124 -10.32 -11.49 1.06
CA ASN A 124 -10.61 -12.82 1.59
C ASN A 124 -9.57 -13.31 2.61
N GLY A 125 -8.91 -12.38 3.31
CA GLY A 125 -7.88 -12.72 4.30
C GLY A 125 -6.72 -13.48 3.69
N TRP A 126 -6.18 -12.97 2.57
CA TRP A 126 -5.04 -13.51 1.81
C TRP A 126 -5.20 -14.97 1.39
N GLY A 127 -6.38 -15.30 0.88
CA GLY A 127 -6.70 -16.65 0.43
C GLY A 127 -7.37 -17.52 1.49
N GLY A 128 -8.09 -16.93 2.45
CA GLY A 128 -8.81 -17.61 3.51
C GLY A 128 -7.95 -18.04 4.70
N LYS A 129 -6.79 -17.41 4.87
CA LYS A 129 -5.89 -17.68 6.01
C LYS A 129 -6.38 -17.03 7.29
N PHE A 130 -7.04 -15.86 7.19
CA PHE A 130 -7.48 -15.03 8.31
C PHE A 130 -8.93 -14.59 8.15
N PRO A 131 -9.66 -14.28 9.24
CA PRO A 131 -10.97 -13.61 9.18
C PRO A 131 -10.88 -12.30 8.42
N ALA A 132 -11.92 -11.96 7.65
CA ALA A 132 -11.95 -10.74 6.85
C ALA A 132 -13.38 -10.18 6.64
N ASP A 133 -14.37 -10.69 7.35
CA ASP A 133 -15.77 -10.33 7.14
C ASP A 133 -16.04 -8.87 7.50
N ASN A 134 -15.49 -8.39 8.63
CA ASN A 134 -15.61 -7.01 9.06
C ASN A 134 -14.75 -6.08 8.16
N ASP A 135 -13.52 -6.48 7.84
CA ASP A 135 -12.62 -5.69 7.00
C ASP A 135 -13.20 -5.45 5.62
N ASN A 136 -13.91 -6.43 5.06
CA ASN A 136 -14.64 -6.28 3.80
C ASN A 136 -15.73 -5.21 3.83
N LEU A 137 -16.21 -4.81 5.01
CA LEU A 137 -17.25 -3.78 5.16
C LEU A 137 -16.68 -2.37 5.38
N ILE A 138 -15.40 -2.22 5.74
CA ILE A 138 -14.81 -0.92 6.10
C ILE A 138 -14.95 0.08 4.94
N ALA A 139 -14.64 -0.30 3.71
CA ALA A 139 -14.79 0.59 2.56
C ALA A 139 -16.24 1.06 2.33
N LEU A 140 -17.23 0.21 2.65
CA LEU A 140 -18.65 0.57 2.59
C LEU A 140 -19.00 1.55 3.71
N HIS A 141 -18.58 1.31 4.96
CA HIS A 141 -18.78 2.22 6.08
C HIS A 141 -18.17 3.61 5.81
N LEU A 142 -16.93 3.65 5.30
CA LEU A 142 -16.28 4.91 4.90
C LEU A 142 -17.09 5.67 3.84
N TYR A 143 -17.71 4.96 2.90
CA TYR A 143 -18.56 5.54 1.88
C TYR A 143 -19.89 6.07 2.46
N GLU A 144 -20.59 5.28 3.26
CA GLU A 144 -21.87 5.61 3.88
C GLU A 144 -21.75 6.78 4.87
N GLU A 145 -20.66 6.86 5.63
CA GLU A 145 -20.37 7.99 6.53
C GLU A 145 -19.84 9.24 5.77
N GLY A 146 -19.65 9.13 4.46
CA GLY A 146 -19.24 10.26 3.62
C GLY A 146 -17.76 10.62 3.68
N HIS A 147 -16.91 9.74 4.22
CA HIS A 147 -15.45 9.89 4.16
C HIS A 147 -14.92 9.73 2.75
N LEU A 148 -15.49 8.79 1.99
CA LEU A 148 -15.23 8.68 0.55
C LEU A 148 -16.28 9.52 -0.19
N ALA A 149 -15.79 10.43 -1.01
CA ALA A 149 -16.66 11.21 -1.87
C ALA A 149 -16.90 10.37 -3.13
N HIS A 150 -18.11 10.23 -3.57
CA HIS A 150 -18.52 9.82 -4.92
C HIS A 150 -19.14 8.42 -5.03
N ARG A 151 -19.04 7.86 -6.25
CA ARG A 151 -19.61 6.59 -6.62
C ARG A 151 -18.76 5.44 -6.05
N LEU A 152 -19.41 4.46 -5.47
CA LEU A 152 -18.79 3.19 -5.08
C LEU A 152 -19.17 2.11 -6.10
N GLU A 153 -18.18 1.47 -6.71
CA GLU A 153 -18.33 0.26 -7.50
C GLU A 153 -17.90 -0.96 -6.66
N GLN A 154 -18.74 -1.96 -6.59
CA GLN A 154 -18.46 -3.19 -5.84
C GLN A 154 -18.07 -4.33 -6.79
N HIS A 155 -16.91 -4.91 -6.57
CA HIS A 155 -16.34 -6.02 -7.33
C HIS A 155 -16.19 -7.27 -6.44
N THR A 156 -17.29 -7.71 -5.83
CA THR A 156 -17.30 -8.80 -4.84
C THR A 156 -17.08 -10.20 -5.44
N ASP A 157 -17.06 -10.30 -6.77
CA ASP A 157 -16.80 -11.51 -7.55
C ASP A 157 -15.32 -11.68 -7.97
N PHE A 158 -14.45 -10.75 -7.53
CA PHE A 158 -13.02 -10.76 -7.84
C PHE A 158 -12.20 -10.35 -6.62
N VAL A 159 -11.23 -11.20 -6.24
CA VAL A 159 -10.34 -10.93 -5.11
C VAL A 159 -9.19 -10.06 -5.58
N LEU A 160 -9.00 -8.91 -4.93
CA LEU A 160 -7.86 -8.03 -5.19
C LEU A 160 -7.52 -7.24 -3.93
N GLU A 161 -6.30 -7.41 -3.48
CA GLU A 161 -5.69 -6.60 -2.43
C GLU A 161 -4.93 -5.41 -3.05
N GLY A 162 -4.98 -4.24 -2.40
CA GLY A 162 -4.26 -3.06 -2.87
C GLY A 162 -2.74 -3.22 -2.89
N GLY A 163 -2.18 -4.00 -1.96
CA GLY A 163 -0.75 -4.35 -1.91
C GLY A 163 -0.28 -5.26 -3.04
N ALA A 164 -1.22 -5.95 -3.71
CA ALA A 164 -0.92 -6.82 -4.84
C ALA A 164 -0.69 -6.07 -6.16
N ILE A 165 -0.86 -4.75 -6.21
CA ILE A 165 -0.75 -3.96 -7.44
C ILE A 165 0.04 -2.66 -7.26
N GLU A 166 0.73 -2.24 -8.32
CA GLU A 166 1.35 -0.91 -8.47
C GLU A 166 0.83 -0.24 -9.75
N SER A 167 0.63 1.08 -9.72
CA SER A 167 0.13 1.86 -10.85
C SER A 167 1.08 2.99 -11.24
N ASP A 168 1.34 3.14 -12.54
CA ASP A 168 2.09 4.29 -13.07
C ASP A 168 1.21 5.55 -13.28
N GLY A 169 -0.09 5.46 -13.03
CA GLY A 169 -1.04 6.54 -13.28
C GLY A 169 -1.26 6.86 -14.77
N ARG A 170 -0.84 5.99 -15.68
CA ARG A 170 -0.95 6.17 -17.14
C ARG A 170 -1.58 4.96 -17.84
N GLY A 171 -2.04 4.01 -17.04
CA GLY A 171 -2.70 2.80 -17.50
C GLY A 171 -1.84 1.55 -17.50
N THR A 172 -0.62 1.59 -16.95
CA THR A 172 0.17 0.40 -16.65
C THR A 172 -0.06 0.01 -15.20
N ILE A 173 -0.45 -1.24 -14.98
CA ILE A 173 -0.51 -1.88 -13.65
C ILE A 173 0.58 -2.96 -13.61
N MET A 174 1.28 -3.04 -12.49
CA MET A 174 2.25 -4.10 -12.22
C MET A 174 1.73 -4.97 -11.07
N THR A 175 1.91 -6.28 -11.17
CA THR A 175 1.47 -7.26 -10.17
C THR A 175 2.35 -8.50 -10.21
N THR A 176 2.25 -9.36 -9.20
CA THR A 176 2.96 -10.64 -9.18
C THR A 176 2.10 -11.78 -9.73
N THR A 177 2.73 -12.70 -10.41
CA THR A 177 2.05 -13.91 -10.92
C THR A 177 1.55 -14.78 -9.78
N GLN A 178 2.39 -14.99 -8.76
CA GLN A 178 2.08 -15.89 -7.66
C GLN A 178 0.82 -15.46 -6.90
N CYS A 179 0.75 -14.21 -6.45
CA CYS A 179 -0.40 -13.70 -5.71
C CYS A 179 -1.68 -13.81 -6.53
N GLN A 180 -1.71 -13.22 -7.72
CA GLN A 180 -2.94 -13.15 -8.52
C GLN A 180 -3.48 -14.54 -8.91
N MET A 181 -2.58 -15.46 -9.27
CA MET A 181 -2.98 -16.81 -9.62
C MET A 181 -3.53 -17.60 -8.42
N ARG A 182 -3.01 -17.37 -7.21
CA ARG A 182 -3.54 -18.00 -5.99
C ARG A 182 -4.90 -17.43 -5.59
N ARG A 183 -5.07 -16.11 -5.69
CA ARG A 183 -6.31 -15.42 -5.26
C ARG A 183 -7.52 -15.74 -6.13
N ASN A 184 -7.32 -15.90 -7.43
CA ASN A 184 -8.41 -15.91 -8.39
C ASN A 184 -8.60 -17.26 -9.09
N GLN A 185 -8.20 -18.37 -8.47
CA GLN A 185 -8.51 -19.72 -8.98
C GLN A 185 -10.02 -19.91 -9.15
N PRO A 186 -10.48 -20.63 -10.20
CA PRO A 186 -9.68 -21.36 -11.20
C PRO A 186 -9.35 -20.56 -12.47
N ARG A 187 -9.38 -19.22 -12.44
CA ARG A 187 -9.12 -18.38 -13.62
C ARG A 187 -7.69 -18.55 -14.12
N SER A 188 -7.51 -18.57 -15.44
CA SER A 188 -6.20 -18.51 -16.07
C SER A 188 -5.58 -17.11 -15.94
N ARG A 189 -4.24 -17.01 -16.11
CA ARG A 189 -3.52 -15.72 -16.12
C ARG A 189 -4.14 -14.74 -17.12
N GLN A 190 -4.51 -15.20 -18.31
CA GLN A 190 -5.16 -14.36 -19.33
C GLN A 190 -6.51 -13.83 -18.85
N GLN A 191 -7.36 -14.66 -18.25
CA GLN A 191 -8.64 -14.23 -17.70
C GLN A 191 -8.47 -13.23 -16.57
N ILE A 192 -7.49 -13.43 -15.68
CA ILE A 192 -7.17 -12.49 -14.61
C ILE A 192 -6.70 -11.15 -15.21
N GLU A 193 -5.84 -11.19 -16.22
CA GLU A 193 -5.36 -9.98 -16.89
C GLU A 193 -6.49 -9.17 -17.53
N GLU A 194 -7.44 -9.84 -18.17
CA GLU A 194 -8.64 -9.21 -18.76
C GLU A 194 -9.52 -8.56 -17.68
N GLU A 195 -9.73 -9.24 -16.54
CA GLU A 195 -10.48 -8.70 -15.41
C GLU A 195 -9.76 -7.50 -14.75
N LEU A 196 -8.46 -7.57 -14.54
CA LEU A 196 -7.67 -6.46 -14.02
C LEU A 196 -7.73 -5.24 -14.94
N LYS A 197 -7.55 -5.44 -16.27
CA LYS A 197 -7.67 -4.35 -17.25
C LYS A 197 -9.04 -3.70 -17.22
N LYS A 198 -10.09 -4.51 -17.19
CA LYS A 198 -11.48 -4.03 -17.18
C LYS A 198 -11.79 -3.26 -15.89
N ARG A 199 -11.53 -3.85 -14.72
CA ARG A 199 -11.91 -3.29 -13.42
C ARG A 199 -11.08 -2.08 -13.03
N LEU A 200 -9.77 -2.11 -13.29
CA LEU A 200 -8.85 -1.01 -12.99
C LEU A 200 -8.74 0.03 -14.11
N ARG A 201 -9.48 -0.15 -15.22
CA ARG A 201 -9.38 0.69 -16.44
C ARG A 201 -7.93 0.76 -16.95
N ALA A 202 -7.19 -0.35 -16.80
CA ALA A 202 -5.79 -0.44 -17.20
C ALA A 202 -5.66 -0.82 -18.69
N LYS A 203 -4.62 -0.29 -19.32
CA LYS A 203 -4.27 -0.60 -20.72
C LYS A 203 -3.31 -1.78 -20.81
N ARG A 204 -2.51 -1.97 -19.75
CA ARG A 204 -1.41 -2.93 -19.73
C ARG A 204 -1.20 -3.48 -18.32
N ILE A 205 -0.95 -4.78 -18.23
CA ILE A 205 -0.49 -5.45 -17.01
C ILE A 205 0.95 -5.92 -17.22
N ILE A 206 1.82 -5.63 -16.27
CA ILE A 206 3.17 -6.19 -16.17
C ILE A 206 3.15 -7.22 -15.04
N TRP A 207 3.57 -8.42 -15.35
CA TRP A 207 3.64 -9.53 -14.41
C TRP A 207 5.07 -9.72 -13.92
N ILE A 208 5.23 -9.82 -12.60
CA ILE A 208 6.49 -10.10 -11.94
C ILE A 208 6.46 -11.55 -11.46
N ASP A 209 7.46 -12.31 -11.85
CA ASP A 209 7.52 -13.75 -11.65
C ASP A 209 8.52 -14.16 -10.54
N HIS A 210 9.31 -13.21 -10.04
CA HIS A 210 10.39 -13.41 -9.07
C HIS A 210 10.30 -12.44 -7.90
N GLY A 211 11.02 -12.71 -6.83
CA GLY A 211 11.11 -11.86 -5.65
C GLY A 211 10.27 -12.38 -4.48
N HIS A 212 10.35 -13.69 -4.21
CA HIS A 212 9.72 -14.26 -3.01
C HIS A 212 10.43 -13.76 -1.75
N LEU A 213 9.67 -13.23 -0.79
CA LEU A 213 10.17 -12.78 0.52
C LEU A 213 9.75 -13.77 1.60
N SER A 214 10.72 -14.38 2.28
CA SER A 214 10.45 -15.30 3.40
C SER A 214 9.72 -14.58 4.53
N GLY A 215 8.71 -15.25 5.09
CA GLY A 215 7.84 -14.69 6.13
C GLY A 215 6.68 -13.85 5.59
N ASP A 216 6.56 -13.62 4.28
CA ASP A 216 5.41 -12.95 3.68
C ASP A 216 4.18 -13.86 3.64
N ASP A 217 3.08 -13.44 4.27
CA ASP A 217 1.81 -14.17 4.30
C ASP A 217 0.87 -13.82 3.14
N THR A 218 1.25 -12.85 2.32
CA THR A 218 0.42 -12.34 1.22
C THR A 218 0.51 -13.16 -0.05
N ASP A 219 1.33 -14.21 -0.08
CA ASP A 219 1.68 -15.00 -1.27
C ASP A 219 2.41 -14.18 -2.35
N GLY A 220 3.19 -13.18 -1.94
CA GLY A 220 4.03 -12.38 -2.81
C GLY A 220 3.36 -11.11 -3.32
N HIS A 221 2.91 -10.24 -2.44
CA HIS A 221 2.48 -8.90 -2.80
C HIS A 221 3.62 -8.10 -3.45
N ILE A 222 3.28 -7.34 -4.48
CA ILE A 222 4.29 -6.57 -5.22
C ILE A 222 4.90 -5.44 -4.39
N ASP A 223 4.14 -4.86 -3.47
CA ASP A 223 4.57 -3.75 -2.63
C ASP A 223 5.67 -4.12 -1.60
N THR A 224 5.94 -5.41 -1.43
CA THR A 224 7.05 -5.91 -0.62
C THR A 224 8.36 -6.03 -1.39
N ILE A 225 8.31 -6.02 -2.73
CA ILE A 225 9.47 -6.33 -3.59
C ILE A 225 9.75 -5.28 -4.67
N VAL A 226 8.72 -4.68 -5.29
CA VAL A 226 8.88 -3.70 -6.39
C VAL A 226 7.89 -2.56 -6.20
N ARG A 227 8.38 -1.33 -6.31
CA ARG A 227 7.55 -0.12 -6.24
C ARG A 227 7.75 0.76 -7.47
N MET A 228 6.68 1.40 -7.89
CA MET A 228 6.76 2.44 -8.91
C MET A 228 7.03 3.81 -8.29
N ALA A 229 7.77 4.67 -8.99
CA ALA A 229 8.09 6.04 -8.57
C ALA A 229 8.01 7.02 -9.75
N PRO A 230 7.99 8.35 -9.49
CA PRO A 230 7.99 9.36 -10.54
C PRO A 230 9.10 9.17 -11.59
N HIS A 231 8.93 9.81 -12.75
CA HIS A 231 9.93 9.79 -13.85
C HIS A 231 10.22 8.40 -14.43
N ASN A 232 9.21 7.51 -14.46
CA ASN A 232 9.33 6.14 -14.99
C ASN A 232 10.40 5.33 -14.26
N THR A 233 10.40 5.40 -12.96
CA THR A 233 11.34 4.73 -12.07
C THR A 233 10.70 3.50 -11.47
N LEU A 234 11.48 2.42 -11.35
CA LEU A 234 11.17 1.25 -10.53
C LEU A 234 12.22 1.16 -9.42
N LEU A 235 11.75 0.95 -8.20
CA LEU A 235 12.58 0.54 -7.08
C LEU A 235 12.30 -0.94 -6.80
N TYR A 236 13.32 -1.73 -6.56
CA TYR A 236 13.15 -3.14 -6.28
C TYR A 236 14.15 -3.64 -5.23
N THR A 237 13.69 -4.58 -4.41
CA THR A 237 14.52 -5.21 -3.40
C THR A 237 15.63 -6.03 -4.07
N TYR A 238 16.86 -5.89 -3.56
CA TYR A 238 18.03 -6.56 -4.07
C TYR A 238 18.83 -7.19 -2.94
N CYS A 239 19.19 -8.46 -3.11
CA CYS A 239 20.03 -9.20 -2.19
C CYS A 239 21.43 -9.33 -2.79
N ASP A 240 22.47 -8.89 -2.05
CA ASP A 240 23.88 -8.96 -2.46
C ASP A 240 24.68 -10.04 -1.71
N ASP A 241 24.08 -10.70 -0.71
CA ASP A 241 24.71 -11.78 0.04
C ASP A 241 24.40 -13.15 -0.60
N PRO A 242 25.39 -13.82 -1.19
CA PRO A 242 25.19 -15.15 -1.79
C PRO A 242 24.81 -16.24 -0.78
N ALA A 243 24.98 -16.00 0.52
CA ALA A 243 24.61 -16.95 1.56
C ALA A 243 23.15 -16.78 2.02
N ASP A 244 22.50 -15.66 1.68
CA ASP A 244 21.09 -15.42 2.01
C ASP A 244 20.16 -16.28 1.12
N GLU A 245 19.13 -16.86 1.73
CA GLU A 245 18.12 -17.68 1.03
C GLU A 245 17.43 -16.96 -0.13
N HIS A 246 17.32 -15.63 -0.08
CA HIS A 246 16.70 -14.81 -1.12
C HIS A 246 17.61 -14.51 -2.31
N TYR A 247 18.93 -14.78 -2.20
CA TYR A 247 19.89 -14.32 -3.20
C TYR A 247 19.52 -14.72 -4.63
N ALA A 248 19.26 -16.01 -4.86
CA ALA A 248 19.00 -16.51 -6.19
C ALA A 248 17.74 -15.89 -6.82
N ASP A 249 16.67 -15.76 -6.05
CA ASP A 249 15.40 -15.26 -6.56
C ASP A 249 15.42 -13.73 -6.75
N PHE A 250 16.09 -12.96 -5.87
CA PHE A 250 16.27 -11.52 -6.08
C PHE A 250 17.25 -11.18 -7.21
N GLN A 251 18.23 -12.07 -7.50
CA GLN A 251 19.02 -11.94 -8.73
C GLN A 251 18.16 -12.16 -9.98
N ALA A 252 17.24 -13.13 -9.95
CA ALA A 252 16.31 -13.37 -11.05
C ALA A 252 15.32 -12.19 -11.21
N LEU A 253 14.81 -11.63 -10.10
CA LEU A 253 14.00 -10.40 -10.11
C LEU A 253 14.76 -9.25 -10.80
N GLU A 254 16.01 -9.01 -10.45
CA GLU A 254 16.82 -7.96 -11.10
C GLU A 254 16.95 -8.18 -12.61
N GLN A 255 17.21 -9.42 -13.04
CA GLN A 255 17.27 -9.70 -14.48
C GLN A 255 15.93 -9.41 -15.15
N GLN A 256 14.81 -9.77 -14.51
CA GLN A 256 13.49 -9.43 -15.02
C GLN A 256 13.30 -7.91 -15.10
N MET A 257 13.66 -7.14 -14.04
CA MET A 257 13.54 -5.68 -14.06
C MET A 257 14.29 -5.04 -15.23
N LYS A 258 15.48 -5.54 -15.57
CA LYS A 258 16.29 -5.04 -16.69
C LYS A 258 15.64 -5.26 -18.06
N THR A 259 14.73 -6.22 -18.20
CA THR A 259 14.03 -6.50 -19.47
C THR A 259 12.75 -5.67 -19.63
N LEU A 260 12.23 -5.07 -18.55
CA LEU A 260 10.97 -4.37 -18.59
C LEU A 260 11.06 -3.08 -19.41
N GLN A 261 10.03 -2.88 -20.22
CA GLN A 261 9.88 -1.67 -21.02
C GLN A 261 8.62 -0.93 -20.62
N ARG A 262 8.66 0.38 -20.69
CA ARG A 262 7.52 1.29 -20.57
C ARG A 262 6.56 1.13 -21.76
N ALA A 263 5.41 1.77 -21.70
CA ALA A 263 4.44 1.77 -22.81
C ALA A 263 4.99 2.39 -24.10
N ASP A 264 6.00 3.26 -24.02
CA ASP A 264 6.67 3.88 -25.17
C ASP A 264 7.88 3.07 -25.70
N GLY A 265 8.07 1.84 -25.20
CA GLY A 265 9.14 0.93 -25.61
C GLY A 265 10.52 1.22 -24.99
N LYS A 266 10.66 2.26 -24.17
CA LYS A 266 11.92 2.61 -23.53
C LYS A 266 12.08 1.86 -22.20
N PRO A 267 13.33 1.64 -21.72
CA PRO A 267 13.55 1.02 -20.41
C PRO A 267 13.08 1.92 -19.27
N TYR A 268 12.77 1.31 -18.14
CA TYR A 268 12.59 2.02 -16.86
C TYR A 268 13.94 2.47 -16.30
N ARG A 269 13.92 3.52 -15.48
CA ARG A 269 15.00 3.84 -14.58
C ARG A 269 14.91 2.88 -13.38
N LEU A 270 16.01 2.22 -13.03
CA LEU A 270 16.04 1.20 -12.01
C LEU A 270 16.86 1.66 -10.80
N TYR A 271 16.31 1.46 -9.59
CA TYR A 271 17.01 1.66 -8.33
C TYR A 271 16.90 0.40 -7.47
N ARG A 272 18.03 -0.06 -6.97
CA ARG A 272 18.11 -1.18 -6.02
C ARG A 272 17.83 -0.65 -4.61
N LEU A 273 16.91 -1.30 -3.90
CA LEU A 273 16.77 -1.15 -2.45
C LEU A 273 17.53 -2.29 -1.78
N PRO A 274 18.35 -2.03 -0.76
CA PRO A 274 19.03 -3.11 -0.06
C PRO A 274 18.00 -4.04 0.60
N LEU A 275 18.31 -5.31 0.73
CA LEU A 275 17.59 -6.20 1.63
C LEU A 275 18.10 -5.96 3.05
N PRO A 276 17.24 -5.77 4.07
CA PRO A 276 17.66 -5.77 5.46
C PRO A 276 18.36 -7.08 5.83
N ASP A 277 19.31 -7.02 6.77
CA ASP A 277 19.83 -8.23 7.38
C ASP A 277 18.70 -9.01 8.05
N ALA A 278 18.76 -10.34 8.03
CA ALA A 278 17.69 -11.19 8.51
C ALA A 278 17.28 -10.88 9.96
N ILE A 279 16.00 -10.70 10.16
CA ILE A 279 15.36 -10.51 11.48
C ILE A 279 14.50 -11.73 11.74
N TYR A 280 14.61 -12.28 12.95
CA TYR A 280 13.89 -13.50 13.34
C TYR A 280 12.99 -13.24 14.54
N GLU A 281 11.84 -13.88 14.58
CA GLU A 281 11.02 -13.96 15.78
C GLU A 281 11.64 -14.96 16.78
N SER A 282 11.13 -14.97 17.98
CA SER A 282 11.64 -15.79 19.09
C SER A 282 11.58 -17.31 18.83
N ASP A 283 10.67 -17.76 17.98
CA ASP A 283 10.52 -19.16 17.54
C ASP A 283 11.45 -19.54 16.38
N GLY A 284 12.22 -18.57 15.87
CA GLY A 284 13.23 -18.77 14.82
C GLY A 284 12.73 -18.61 13.39
N HIS A 285 11.46 -18.26 13.14
CA HIS A 285 11.04 -17.93 11.77
C HIS A 285 11.52 -16.54 11.37
N ARG A 286 11.87 -16.37 10.08
CA ARG A 286 12.33 -15.11 9.52
C ARG A 286 11.16 -14.17 9.26
N LEU A 287 11.31 -12.92 9.68
CA LEU A 287 10.33 -11.86 9.46
C LEU A 287 10.56 -11.16 8.10
N PRO A 288 9.50 -10.72 7.41
CA PRO A 288 9.59 -10.17 6.05
C PRO A 288 10.01 -8.71 6.03
N ALA A 289 11.18 -8.40 6.56
CA ALA A 289 11.73 -7.05 6.53
C ALA A 289 12.09 -6.62 5.11
N THR A 290 11.58 -5.48 4.66
CA THR A 290 11.86 -4.92 3.34
C THR A 290 11.73 -3.40 3.34
N TYR A 291 12.64 -2.69 2.66
CA TYR A 291 12.54 -1.25 2.44
C TYR A 291 11.58 -0.89 1.28
N ALA A 292 11.10 -1.86 0.50
CA ALA A 292 10.13 -1.61 -0.56
C ALA A 292 8.74 -1.24 -0.02
N ASN A 293 8.40 -1.65 1.19
CA ASN A 293 7.10 -1.37 1.79
C ASN A 293 7.00 0.04 2.41
N PHE A 294 7.55 1.04 1.70
CA PHE A 294 7.43 2.46 2.06
C PHE A 294 6.08 3.04 1.61
N LEU A 295 5.59 4.06 2.31
CA LEU A 295 4.39 4.81 1.96
C LEU A 295 4.74 6.15 1.34
N ILE A 296 4.12 6.50 0.22
CA ILE A 296 4.20 7.84 -0.36
C ILE A 296 3.06 8.69 0.20
N VAL A 297 3.41 9.85 0.77
CA VAL A 297 2.47 10.88 1.23
C VAL A 297 2.76 12.19 0.51
N ASN A 298 1.92 13.21 0.65
CA ASN A 298 2.18 14.51 0.03
C ASN A 298 3.55 15.06 0.46
N ARG A 299 4.47 15.19 -0.50
CA ARG A 299 5.85 15.66 -0.33
C ARG A 299 6.71 14.84 0.64
N GLY A 300 6.37 13.58 0.89
CA GLY A 300 7.15 12.73 1.76
C GLY A 300 7.07 11.27 1.37
N VAL A 301 8.07 10.52 1.81
CA VAL A 301 8.10 9.05 1.75
C VAL A 301 8.37 8.57 3.15
N ILE A 302 7.43 7.81 3.72
CA ILE A 302 7.61 7.18 5.02
C ILE A 302 8.35 5.87 4.79
N LEU A 303 9.59 5.82 5.29
CA LEU A 303 10.51 4.70 5.11
C LEU A 303 10.44 3.77 6.33
N PRO A 304 10.08 2.48 6.16
CA PRO A 304 10.28 1.51 7.22
C PRO A 304 11.77 1.37 7.55
N THR A 305 12.12 1.36 8.83
CA THR A 305 13.49 1.12 9.30
C THR A 305 13.53 -0.05 10.28
N TYR A 306 14.70 -0.66 10.40
CA TYR A 306 14.85 -1.93 11.13
C TYR A 306 15.96 -1.91 12.17
N ASN A 307 16.37 -0.70 12.62
CA ASN A 307 17.52 -0.51 13.51
C ASN A 307 18.83 -1.10 12.95
N GLN A 308 19.01 -0.99 11.65
CA GLN A 308 20.18 -1.40 10.90
C GLN A 308 20.80 -0.16 10.21
N PRO A 309 21.58 0.68 10.92
CA PRO A 309 21.94 2.02 10.46
C PRO A 309 22.59 2.09 9.08
N ALA A 310 23.38 1.08 8.69
CA ALA A 310 24.01 1.03 7.37
C ALA A 310 22.97 0.84 6.26
N LYS A 311 22.08 -0.16 6.41
CA LYS A 311 21.02 -0.51 5.46
C LYS A 311 19.91 0.55 5.45
N ASP A 312 19.49 1.05 6.64
CA ASP A 312 18.48 2.11 6.78
C ASP A 312 18.94 3.40 6.05
N ASN A 313 20.21 3.80 6.23
CA ASN A 313 20.77 4.97 5.55
C ASN A 313 20.95 4.74 4.03
N GLU A 314 21.28 3.54 3.60
CA GLU A 314 21.37 3.21 2.19
C GLU A 314 19.99 3.29 1.52
N ALA A 315 18.96 2.69 2.11
CA ALA A 315 17.59 2.79 1.63
C ALA A 315 17.11 4.26 1.56
N ALA A 316 17.39 5.06 2.58
CA ALA A 316 17.07 6.49 2.58
C ALA A 316 17.74 7.26 1.44
N ARG A 317 19.02 6.96 1.12
CA ARG A 317 19.74 7.58 -0.02
C ARG A 317 19.12 7.17 -1.36
N VAL A 318 18.75 5.90 -1.51
CA VAL A 318 18.09 5.40 -2.72
C VAL A 318 16.74 6.09 -2.92
N LEU A 319 15.91 6.18 -1.87
CA LEU A 319 14.63 6.88 -1.93
C LEU A 319 14.81 8.38 -2.22
N SER A 320 15.77 9.05 -1.62
CA SER A 320 16.06 10.46 -1.92
C SER A 320 16.43 10.69 -3.38
N ALA A 321 17.12 9.72 -4.02
CA ALA A 321 17.46 9.80 -5.43
C ALA A 321 16.24 9.53 -6.36
N ALA A 322 15.32 8.66 -5.95
CA ALA A 322 14.10 8.36 -6.68
C ALA A 322 13.02 9.45 -6.50
N PHE A 323 13.01 10.13 -5.35
CA PHE A 323 12.05 11.17 -4.95
C PHE A 323 12.74 12.47 -4.58
N PRO A 324 13.39 13.19 -5.52
CA PRO A 324 14.33 14.30 -5.22
C PRO A 324 13.71 15.52 -4.53
N HIS A 325 12.38 15.61 -4.43
CA HIS A 325 11.68 16.73 -3.79
C HIS A 325 10.79 16.28 -2.63
N TYR A 326 11.01 15.08 -2.12
CA TYR A 326 10.28 14.50 -1.01
C TYR A 326 11.17 14.39 0.22
N ASP A 327 10.60 14.63 1.39
CA ASP A 327 11.25 14.32 2.65
C ASP A 327 11.24 12.81 2.87
N ILE A 328 12.36 12.23 3.27
CA ILE A 328 12.40 10.83 3.70
C ILE A 328 12.20 10.78 5.21
N LEU A 329 11.17 10.05 5.64
CA LEU A 329 10.63 10.06 7.00
C LEU A 329 10.75 8.65 7.59
N PRO A 330 11.83 8.36 8.33
CA PRO A 330 12.02 7.01 8.88
C PRO A 330 11.04 6.73 10.03
N ILE A 331 10.46 5.53 10.04
CA ILE A 331 9.67 4.98 11.15
C ILE A 331 10.16 3.56 11.42
N ASP A 332 10.39 3.23 12.68
CA ASP A 332 10.77 1.88 13.10
C ASP A 332 9.62 0.90 12.85
N ALA A 333 9.86 -0.07 11.96
CA ALA A 333 8.88 -1.05 11.54
C ALA A 333 9.07 -2.43 12.17
N ARG A 334 10.00 -2.58 13.13
CA ARG A 334 10.31 -3.87 13.74
C ARG A 334 9.11 -4.50 14.45
N THR A 335 8.24 -3.70 15.05
CA THR A 335 6.99 -4.21 15.63
C THR A 335 6.01 -4.63 14.53
N ILE A 336 5.95 -3.87 13.43
CA ILE A 336 4.99 -4.13 12.34
C ILE A 336 5.28 -5.48 11.67
N ILE A 337 6.55 -5.76 11.33
CA ILE A 337 6.92 -7.00 10.62
C ILE A 337 6.64 -8.28 11.41
N ARG A 338 6.39 -8.21 12.73
CA ARG A 338 5.99 -9.37 13.55
C ARG A 338 4.64 -9.97 13.13
N GLN A 339 3.80 -9.18 12.44
CA GLN A 339 2.56 -9.62 11.81
C GLN A 339 2.67 -9.59 10.28
N HIS A 340 3.86 -9.90 9.76
CA HIS A 340 4.13 -10.23 8.36
C HIS A 340 3.92 -9.10 7.33
N GLY A 341 3.59 -7.88 7.75
CA GLY A 341 3.46 -6.69 6.90
C GLY A 341 4.42 -5.58 7.28
N SER A 342 4.29 -4.39 6.66
CA SER A 342 5.04 -3.20 7.03
C SER A 342 4.20 -1.92 6.80
N ILE A 343 4.83 -0.75 6.72
CA ILE A 343 4.15 0.58 6.73
C ILE A 343 3.12 0.74 5.62
N HIS A 344 3.45 0.35 4.39
CA HIS A 344 2.53 0.47 3.25
C HIS A 344 1.28 -0.38 3.45
N CYS A 345 1.44 -1.59 3.96
CA CYS A 345 0.34 -2.52 4.22
C CYS A 345 -0.69 -1.97 5.24
N LEU A 346 -0.26 -1.13 6.18
CA LEU A 346 -1.14 -0.52 7.18
C LEU A 346 -1.99 0.64 6.64
N THR A 347 -1.79 1.08 5.40
CA THR A 347 -2.29 2.36 4.90
C THR A 347 -2.95 2.23 3.53
N MET A 348 -3.98 3.07 3.27
CA MET A 348 -4.55 3.25 1.95
C MET A 348 -4.69 4.74 1.62
N GLN A 349 -4.12 5.18 0.50
CA GLN A 349 -4.22 6.55 0.05
C GLN A 349 -5.51 6.83 -0.72
N PHE A 350 -6.05 8.03 -0.55
CA PHE A 350 -7.14 8.57 -1.36
C PHE A 350 -6.65 9.77 -2.16
N PRO A 351 -6.76 9.75 -3.49
CA PRO A 351 -6.31 10.82 -4.37
C PRO A 351 -6.98 12.16 -4.05
N LYS A 352 -6.34 13.26 -4.42
CA LYS A 352 -6.83 14.62 -4.14
C LYS A 352 -8.25 14.84 -4.66
N GLY A 353 -9.12 15.27 -3.75
CA GLY A 353 -10.52 15.56 -4.02
C GLY A 353 -11.45 14.36 -3.86
N THR A 354 -10.98 13.20 -3.36
CA THR A 354 -11.78 11.97 -3.26
C THR A 354 -12.12 11.56 -1.83
N ALA A 355 -11.50 12.15 -0.83
CA ALA A 355 -11.86 12.00 0.59
C ALA A 355 -12.19 13.37 1.21
N LYS A 356 -13.18 13.40 2.12
CA LYS A 356 -13.64 14.60 2.83
C LYS A 356 -13.05 14.69 4.22
#